data_fc4f9604183256db2bdeffe1ecfda09f
#
_entry.id   fc4f9604183256db2bdeffe1ecfda09f
#
_cell.length_a   1.000
_cell.length_b   1.000
_cell.length_c   1.000
_cell.angle_alpha   90.00
_cell.angle_beta   90.00
_cell.angle_gamma   90.00
#
_symmetry.space_group_name_H-M   'P 1'
#
loop_
_entity.id
_entity.type
_entity.pdbx_description
1 polymer ?
#
loop_
_entity_poly.entity_id
_entity_poly.type
_entity_poly.pdbx_seq_one_letter_code
_entity_poly.pdbx_strand_id
1 'polypeptide(L)'
;MADLGAESVVSVEYRGRVAVITIDNDKKLNALGQLQYYALARAMQEVAKHDEVFVTVILAKGRYFSAGADVSISRAAPVDATDSHKLWLSTFVAFNLNITHTFATHPKVLVVGLNGPVIGLSAALVSFADFIYAVPHAFLLTPFSSIGLVAEGGASRALVQRLGPAKANEALIMSKRLWAKELLDAGYLNEIFDYPKGEDAAFRERVLKEVDERLGDHLNGESLVGIKKLIRRPELETIHNANVHEVFAGLDRFVKGIPQEEFRKLASGEKRHKL
;
A
#
# COMPACT_ATOMS: atom_id res chain seq x y z
N MET A 1 -20.34 16.91 9.95
CA MET A 1 -20.32 16.42 8.55
C MET A 1 -18.92 16.73 8.02
N ALA A 2 -18.04 15.74 8.08
CA ALA A 2 -16.64 15.90 7.69
C ALA A 2 -16.52 15.78 6.18
N ASP A 3 -15.69 16.62 5.67
CA ASP A 3 -15.19 16.83 4.32
C ASP A 3 -15.33 15.63 3.34
N LEU A 4 -16.32 15.73 2.47
CA LEU A 4 -16.60 14.81 1.36
C LEU A 4 -15.48 14.79 0.28
N GLY A 5 -14.47 15.66 0.39
CA GLY A 5 -13.36 15.72 -0.57
C GLY A 5 -12.41 14.51 -0.53
N ALA A 6 -12.29 13.84 0.60
CA ALA A 6 -11.43 12.66 0.74
C ALA A 6 -12.10 11.37 0.21
N GLU A 7 -13.42 11.29 0.26
CA GLU A 7 -14.20 10.16 -0.27
C GLU A 7 -14.20 10.12 -1.81
N SER A 8 -13.94 11.25 -2.47
CA SER A 8 -13.90 11.30 -3.94
C SER A 8 -12.70 10.57 -4.57
N VAL A 9 -11.64 10.29 -3.80
CA VAL A 9 -10.40 9.65 -4.28
C VAL A 9 -10.48 8.13 -4.24
N VAL A 10 -11.31 7.58 -3.34
CA VAL A 10 -11.50 6.13 -3.19
C VAL A 10 -12.96 5.80 -3.44
N SER A 11 -13.22 4.94 -4.41
CA SER A 11 -14.55 4.46 -4.74
C SER A 11 -14.63 2.94 -4.63
N VAL A 12 -15.83 2.42 -4.37
CA VAL A 12 -16.11 0.98 -4.31
C VAL A 12 -17.23 0.66 -5.29
N GLU A 13 -17.03 -0.37 -6.09
CA GLU A 13 -18.04 -0.95 -6.97
C GLU A 13 -18.19 -2.44 -6.65
N TYR A 14 -19.43 -2.91 -6.54
CA TYR A 14 -19.75 -4.31 -6.32
C TYR A 14 -20.17 -4.98 -7.62
N ARG A 15 -19.51 -6.07 -7.98
CA ARG A 15 -19.75 -6.88 -9.18
C ARG A 15 -19.97 -8.34 -8.78
N GLY A 16 -21.17 -8.65 -8.30
CA GLY A 16 -21.47 -10.00 -7.78
C GLY A 16 -20.56 -10.33 -6.59
N ARG A 17 -19.76 -11.39 -6.73
CA ARG A 17 -18.84 -11.86 -5.68
C ARG A 17 -17.53 -11.07 -5.57
N VAL A 18 -17.34 -10.03 -6.38
CA VAL A 18 -16.12 -9.19 -6.43
C VAL A 18 -16.46 -7.76 -6.03
N ALA A 19 -15.70 -7.19 -5.12
CA ALA A 19 -15.69 -5.76 -4.83
C ALA A 19 -14.43 -5.12 -5.43
N VAL A 20 -14.60 -4.04 -6.18
CA VAL A 20 -13.52 -3.29 -6.83
C VAL A 20 -13.35 -1.96 -6.13
N ILE A 21 -12.22 -1.77 -5.48
CA ILE A 21 -11.81 -0.49 -4.88
C ILE A 21 -10.90 0.23 -5.86
N THR A 22 -11.26 1.44 -6.25
CA THR A 22 -10.49 2.24 -7.20
C THR A 22 -9.92 3.49 -6.53
N ILE A 23 -8.62 3.73 -6.69
CA ILE A 23 -7.92 4.95 -6.30
C ILE A 23 -7.84 5.87 -7.52
N ASP A 24 -8.34 7.09 -7.40
CA ASP A 24 -8.43 8.06 -8.51
C ASP A 24 -7.98 9.45 -8.06
N ASN A 25 -6.67 9.70 -8.05
CA ASN A 25 -6.04 10.98 -7.75
C ASN A 25 -4.82 11.21 -8.65
N ASP A 26 -4.98 10.98 -9.97
CA ASP A 26 -3.86 11.03 -10.93
C ASP A 26 -3.13 12.36 -10.93
N LYS A 27 -3.82 13.48 -10.66
CA LYS A 27 -3.19 14.82 -10.52
C LYS A 27 -2.07 14.86 -9.48
N LYS A 28 -2.17 14.03 -8.42
CA LYS A 28 -1.15 13.84 -7.38
C LYS A 28 -0.43 12.49 -7.49
N LEU A 29 -0.47 11.83 -8.67
CA LEU A 29 0.10 10.49 -8.87
C LEU A 29 -0.42 9.47 -7.85
N ASN A 30 -1.68 9.60 -7.46
CA ASN A 30 -2.30 8.78 -6.41
C ASN A 30 -1.56 8.81 -5.06
N ALA A 31 -0.89 9.93 -4.75
CA ALA A 31 -0.41 10.17 -3.40
C ALA A 31 -1.62 10.31 -2.45
N LEU A 32 -1.53 9.66 -1.29
CA LEU A 32 -2.63 9.58 -0.33
C LEU A 32 -2.24 10.32 0.97
N GLY A 33 -3.09 11.23 1.41
CA GLY A 33 -3.01 11.81 2.75
C GLY A 33 -3.67 10.90 3.79
N GLN A 34 -3.64 11.32 5.06
CA GLN A 34 -4.23 10.54 6.16
C GLN A 34 -5.71 10.20 5.92
N LEU A 35 -6.49 11.18 5.48
CA LEU A 35 -7.93 10.98 5.24
C LEU A 35 -8.19 10.02 4.08
N GLN A 36 -7.36 10.03 3.03
CA GLN A 36 -7.48 9.10 1.92
C GLN A 36 -7.06 7.67 2.32
N TYR A 37 -5.99 7.50 3.11
CA TYR A 37 -5.66 6.19 3.69
C TYR A 37 -6.75 5.70 4.63
N TYR A 38 -7.36 6.59 5.42
CA TYR A 38 -8.51 6.24 6.25
C TYR A 38 -9.72 5.82 5.41
N ALA A 39 -10.03 6.55 4.33
CA ALA A 39 -11.10 6.20 3.40
C ALA A 39 -10.85 4.82 2.75
N LEU A 40 -9.60 4.53 2.34
CA LEU A 40 -9.24 3.21 1.81
C LEU A 40 -9.42 2.10 2.86
N ALA A 41 -9.00 2.33 4.11
CA ALA A 41 -9.24 1.39 5.20
C ALA A 41 -10.73 1.16 5.43
N ARG A 42 -11.53 2.22 5.45
CA ARG A 42 -13.00 2.15 5.61
C ARG A 42 -13.66 1.39 4.46
N ALA A 43 -13.24 1.64 3.22
CA ALA A 43 -13.73 0.90 2.05
C ALA A 43 -13.47 -0.61 2.19
N MET A 44 -12.24 -1.00 2.56
CA MET A 44 -11.91 -2.42 2.79
C MET A 44 -12.69 -3.03 3.96
N GLN A 45 -12.88 -2.29 5.06
CA GLN A 45 -13.66 -2.73 6.22
C GLN A 45 -15.14 -2.88 5.87
N GLU A 46 -15.68 -2.04 5.00
CA GLU A 46 -17.05 -2.17 4.53
C GLU A 46 -17.20 -3.39 3.64
N VAL A 47 -16.33 -3.56 2.64
CA VAL A 47 -16.30 -4.77 1.78
C VAL A 47 -16.20 -6.06 2.62
N ALA A 48 -15.45 -6.03 3.73
CA ALA A 48 -15.30 -7.19 4.61
C ALA A 48 -16.62 -7.68 5.23
N LYS A 49 -17.64 -6.81 5.36
CA LYS A 49 -18.95 -7.13 5.95
C LYS A 49 -19.93 -7.78 4.96
N HIS A 50 -19.64 -7.74 3.67
CA HIS A 50 -20.48 -8.31 2.63
C HIS A 50 -20.23 -9.81 2.49
N ASP A 51 -21.16 -10.64 2.95
CA ASP A 51 -21.01 -12.10 2.95
C ASP A 51 -20.97 -12.68 1.52
N GLU A 52 -21.65 -12.02 0.58
CA GLU A 52 -21.67 -12.38 -0.84
C GLU A 52 -20.36 -12.08 -1.58
N VAL A 53 -19.48 -11.23 -1.00
CA VAL A 53 -18.18 -10.88 -1.61
C VAL A 53 -17.10 -11.82 -1.12
N PHE A 54 -16.35 -12.40 -2.05
CA PHE A 54 -15.22 -13.30 -1.76
C PHE A 54 -13.87 -12.74 -2.23
N VAL A 55 -13.89 -11.79 -3.17
CA VAL A 55 -12.68 -11.18 -3.75
C VAL A 55 -12.77 -9.67 -3.66
N THR A 56 -11.71 -9.04 -3.17
CA THR A 56 -11.51 -7.58 -3.20
C THR A 56 -10.38 -7.27 -4.17
N VAL A 57 -10.64 -6.43 -5.15
CA VAL A 57 -9.65 -5.97 -6.13
C VAL A 57 -9.34 -4.51 -5.87
N ILE A 58 -8.07 -4.15 -5.69
CA ILE A 58 -7.63 -2.75 -5.59
C ILE A 58 -6.94 -2.35 -6.87
N LEU A 59 -7.46 -1.33 -7.53
CA LEU A 59 -6.97 -0.77 -8.77
C LEU A 59 -6.73 0.73 -8.62
N ALA A 60 -5.96 1.31 -9.51
CA ALA A 60 -5.78 2.75 -9.57
C ALA A 60 -5.92 3.27 -11.00
N LYS A 61 -6.31 4.54 -11.16
CA LYS A 61 -6.33 5.23 -12.45
C LYS A 61 -5.07 6.05 -12.66
N GLY A 62 -4.71 6.29 -13.93
CA GLY A 62 -3.59 7.14 -14.30
C GLY A 62 -2.23 6.45 -14.31
N ARG A 63 -1.17 7.26 -14.15
CA ARG A 63 0.21 6.83 -14.42
C ARG A 63 0.88 6.03 -13.30
N TYR A 64 0.42 6.17 -12.07
CA TYR A 64 0.96 5.52 -10.88
C TYR A 64 -0.14 4.72 -10.20
N PHE A 65 0.23 3.58 -9.61
CA PHE A 65 -0.66 2.96 -8.64
C PHE A 65 -0.78 3.88 -7.40
N SER A 66 0.35 4.28 -6.83
CA SER A 66 0.40 5.31 -5.79
C SER A 66 1.82 5.82 -5.58
N ALA A 67 1.98 7.14 -5.49
CA ALA A 67 3.24 7.78 -5.09
C ALA A 67 3.50 7.73 -3.57
N GLY A 68 2.68 7.00 -2.80
CA GLY A 68 2.82 6.87 -1.36
C GLY A 68 2.12 7.98 -0.57
N ALA A 69 2.66 8.31 0.60
CA ALA A 69 2.10 9.36 1.43
C ALA A 69 2.25 10.76 0.80
N ASP A 70 1.19 11.58 0.87
CA ASP A 70 1.26 12.99 0.46
C ASP A 70 2.12 13.77 1.46
N VAL A 71 3.38 13.96 1.12
CA VAL A 71 4.38 14.63 1.95
C VAL A 71 4.12 16.14 2.14
N SER A 72 3.18 16.72 1.40
CA SER A 72 2.82 18.14 1.58
C SER A 72 2.23 18.43 2.97
N ILE A 73 1.66 17.42 3.62
CA ILE A 73 1.03 17.49 4.94
C ILE A 73 2.09 17.46 6.07
N SER A 74 3.25 16.85 5.84
CA SER A 74 4.30 16.64 6.86
C SER A 74 5.21 17.86 7.08
N ARG A 75 5.02 18.97 6.34
CA ARG A 75 5.96 20.10 6.30
C ARG A 75 5.81 21.09 7.46
N ALA A 76 4.72 21.04 8.21
CA ALA A 76 4.53 21.91 9.37
C ALA A 76 4.89 21.14 10.65
N ALA A 77 6.14 21.28 11.12
CA ALA A 77 6.49 20.81 12.44
C ALA A 77 5.79 21.69 13.49
N PRO A 78 5.16 21.16 14.54
CA PRO A 78 4.69 21.94 15.67
C PRO A 78 5.86 22.61 16.37
N VAL A 79 5.62 23.81 16.88
CA VAL A 79 6.65 24.64 17.53
C VAL A 79 7.05 24.10 18.92
N ASP A 80 6.22 23.25 19.54
CA ASP A 80 6.43 22.65 20.87
C ASP A 80 6.64 21.14 20.79
N ALA A 81 7.69 20.63 21.44
CA ALA A 81 8.03 19.20 21.45
C ALA A 81 6.93 18.32 22.07
N THR A 82 6.20 18.81 23.08
CA THR A 82 5.08 18.08 23.71
C THR A 82 3.90 17.96 22.75
N ASP A 83 3.59 19.03 22.04
CA ASP A 83 2.55 19.03 21.01
C ASP A 83 2.97 18.17 19.80
N SER A 84 4.27 18.16 19.47
CA SER A 84 4.82 17.31 18.40
C SER A 84 4.61 15.82 18.69
N HIS A 85 4.94 15.35 19.89
CA HIS A 85 4.72 13.95 20.26
C HIS A 85 3.23 13.55 20.17
N LYS A 86 2.35 14.36 20.76
CA LYS A 86 0.90 14.14 20.72
C LYS A 86 0.36 14.14 19.29
N LEU A 87 0.83 15.09 18.48
CA LEU A 87 0.44 15.18 17.07
C LEU A 87 0.80 13.89 16.32
N TRP A 88 2.06 13.46 16.36
CA TRP A 88 2.49 12.28 15.59
C TRP A 88 1.94 10.96 16.14
N LEU A 89 1.70 10.89 17.45
CA LEU A 89 0.99 9.75 18.06
C LEU A 89 -0.43 9.63 17.52
N SER A 90 -1.18 10.72 17.47
CA SER A 90 -2.57 10.73 17.05
C SER A 90 -2.75 10.66 15.51
N THR A 91 -1.78 11.16 14.75
CA THR A 91 -1.87 11.22 13.29
C THR A 91 -1.10 10.10 12.61
N PHE A 92 0.21 9.99 12.84
CA PHE A 92 1.02 8.97 12.19
C PHE A 92 0.76 7.57 12.76
N VAL A 93 0.93 7.38 14.09
CA VAL A 93 0.83 6.04 14.70
C VAL A 93 -0.57 5.47 14.55
N ALA A 94 -1.60 6.23 14.89
CA ALA A 94 -2.98 5.74 14.86
C ALA A 94 -3.42 5.36 13.44
N PHE A 95 -3.15 6.20 12.44
CA PHE A 95 -3.56 5.94 11.06
C PHE A 95 -2.73 4.82 10.41
N ASN A 96 -1.42 4.77 10.67
CA ASN A 96 -0.56 3.72 10.15
C ASN A 96 -0.95 2.34 10.73
N LEU A 97 -1.18 2.27 12.05
CA LEU A 97 -1.70 1.04 12.68
C LEU A 97 -3.02 0.60 12.07
N ASN A 98 -3.97 1.51 11.90
CA ASN A 98 -5.30 1.20 11.37
C ASN A 98 -5.24 0.65 9.94
N ILE A 99 -4.54 1.33 9.03
CA ILE A 99 -4.47 0.89 7.62
C ILE A 99 -3.70 -0.41 7.47
N THR A 100 -2.57 -0.56 8.18
CA THR A 100 -1.77 -1.78 8.15
C THR A 100 -2.55 -2.98 8.69
N HIS A 101 -3.22 -2.80 9.84
CA HIS A 101 -4.10 -3.83 10.39
C HIS A 101 -5.19 -4.24 9.40
N THR A 102 -5.84 -3.25 8.76
CA THR A 102 -6.90 -3.50 7.77
C THR A 102 -6.40 -4.36 6.60
N PHE A 103 -5.23 -4.05 6.03
CA PHE A 103 -4.67 -4.86 4.95
C PHE A 103 -4.26 -6.26 5.42
N ALA A 104 -3.59 -6.35 6.57
CA ALA A 104 -3.09 -7.63 7.11
C ALA A 104 -4.21 -8.61 7.47
N THR A 105 -5.35 -8.09 7.95
CA THR A 105 -6.48 -8.90 8.44
C THR A 105 -7.66 -8.99 7.47
N HIS A 106 -7.55 -8.39 6.27
CA HIS A 106 -8.65 -8.38 5.30
C HIS A 106 -9.11 -9.81 4.96
N PRO A 107 -10.38 -10.18 5.21
CA PRO A 107 -10.82 -11.57 5.15
C PRO A 107 -11.03 -12.09 3.73
N LYS A 108 -11.33 -11.20 2.77
CA LYS A 108 -11.60 -11.57 1.37
C LYS A 108 -10.27 -11.78 0.63
N VAL A 109 -10.26 -12.59 -0.43
CA VAL A 109 -9.08 -12.70 -1.30
C VAL A 109 -8.74 -11.33 -1.84
N LEU A 110 -7.52 -10.85 -1.61
CA LEU A 110 -7.07 -9.51 -1.98
C LEU A 110 -6.22 -9.57 -3.24
N VAL A 111 -6.68 -8.92 -4.30
CA VAL A 111 -5.99 -8.78 -5.58
C VAL A 111 -5.59 -7.33 -5.78
N VAL A 112 -4.38 -7.10 -6.26
CA VAL A 112 -3.89 -5.75 -6.60
C VAL A 112 -3.39 -5.72 -8.03
N GLY A 113 -3.82 -4.70 -8.79
CA GLY A 113 -3.32 -4.41 -10.14
C GLY A 113 -2.46 -3.16 -10.15
N LEU A 114 -1.15 -3.31 -10.33
CA LEU A 114 -0.19 -2.21 -10.37
C LEU A 114 -0.09 -1.66 -11.82
N ASN A 115 -0.88 -0.63 -12.12
CA ASN A 115 -0.88 0.10 -13.40
C ASN A 115 0.35 1.01 -13.59
N GLY A 116 1.26 1.02 -12.65
CA GLY A 116 2.48 1.83 -12.64
C GLY A 116 3.21 1.72 -11.31
N PRO A 117 4.11 2.67 -11.02
CA PRO A 117 4.89 2.68 -9.79
C PRO A 117 4.04 2.66 -8.51
N VAL A 118 4.53 1.96 -7.49
CA VAL A 118 4.00 1.95 -6.12
C VAL A 118 5.09 2.29 -5.13
N ILE A 119 4.85 3.29 -4.26
CA ILE A 119 5.90 3.91 -3.44
C ILE A 119 5.49 3.99 -1.96
N GLY A 120 6.47 3.89 -1.07
CA GLY A 120 6.37 4.16 0.37
C GLY A 120 5.38 3.27 1.09
N LEU A 121 4.50 3.87 1.89
CA LEU A 121 3.47 3.15 2.64
C LEU A 121 2.58 2.30 1.72
N SER A 122 2.16 2.83 0.56
CA SER A 122 1.35 2.07 -0.40
C SER A 122 2.11 0.82 -0.90
N ALA A 123 3.42 0.89 -1.11
CA ALA A 123 4.26 -0.26 -1.49
C ALA A 123 4.31 -1.32 -0.39
N ALA A 124 4.37 -0.90 0.87
CA ALA A 124 4.27 -1.80 2.01
C ALA A 124 2.91 -2.51 2.07
N LEU A 125 1.82 -1.75 1.94
CA LEU A 125 0.45 -2.25 2.06
C LEU A 125 0.08 -3.25 0.96
N VAL A 126 0.44 -3.00 -0.30
CA VAL A 126 0.14 -3.94 -1.40
C VAL A 126 0.85 -5.29 -1.24
N SER A 127 1.90 -5.35 -0.41
CA SER A 127 2.59 -6.61 -0.10
C SER A 127 1.72 -7.61 0.68
N PHE A 128 0.60 -7.17 1.26
CA PHE A 128 -0.40 -8.03 1.88
C PHE A 128 -1.39 -8.65 0.88
N ALA A 129 -1.40 -8.24 -0.38
CA ALA A 129 -2.29 -8.85 -1.37
C ALA A 129 -1.99 -10.34 -1.55
N ASP A 130 -3.02 -11.12 -1.88
CA ASP A 130 -2.85 -12.54 -2.17
C ASP A 130 -2.33 -12.73 -3.60
N PHE A 131 -2.80 -11.89 -4.52
CA PHE A 131 -2.36 -11.85 -5.92
C PHE A 131 -2.01 -10.43 -6.33
N ILE A 132 -0.89 -10.28 -7.04
CA ILE A 132 -0.42 -8.98 -7.56
C ILE A 132 -0.10 -9.13 -9.04
N TYR A 133 -0.76 -8.33 -9.86
CA TYR A 133 -0.50 -8.19 -11.29
C TYR A 133 0.08 -6.82 -11.58
N ALA A 134 0.94 -6.69 -12.57
CA ALA A 134 1.59 -5.42 -12.87
C ALA A 134 1.75 -5.18 -14.37
N VAL A 135 1.95 -3.91 -14.75
CA VAL A 135 2.45 -3.53 -16.07
C VAL A 135 3.99 -3.61 -16.10
N PRO A 136 4.63 -3.74 -17.30
CA PRO A 136 6.10 -3.89 -17.39
C PRO A 136 6.89 -2.71 -16.80
N HIS A 137 6.32 -1.51 -16.85
CA HIS A 137 6.94 -0.28 -16.36
C HIS A 137 6.63 0.05 -14.88
N ALA A 138 5.95 -0.84 -14.17
CA ALA A 138 5.76 -0.72 -12.73
C ALA A 138 7.07 -0.97 -11.97
N PHE A 139 7.20 -0.35 -10.83
CA PHE A 139 8.25 -0.64 -9.86
C PHE A 139 7.75 -0.44 -8.44
N LEU A 140 8.39 -1.14 -7.50
CA LEU A 140 8.22 -0.96 -6.07
C LEU A 140 9.40 -0.12 -5.55
N LEU A 141 9.09 0.87 -4.69
CA LEU A 141 10.09 1.69 -4.03
C LEU A 141 9.66 1.98 -2.59
N THR A 142 10.49 1.61 -1.63
CA THR A 142 10.31 1.94 -0.21
C THR A 142 11.45 2.87 0.25
N PRO A 143 11.34 4.20 0.01
CA PRO A 143 12.46 5.13 0.17
C PRO A 143 12.73 5.50 1.63
N PHE A 144 12.36 4.65 2.60
CA PHE A 144 12.36 4.97 4.02
C PHE A 144 13.71 5.46 4.54
N SER A 145 14.78 4.71 4.32
CA SER A 145 16.13 5.11 4.75
C SER A 145 16.59 6.39 4.05
N SER A 146 16.18 6.59 2.79
CA SER A 146 16.53 7.76 1.98
C SER A 146 15.83 9.05 2.48
N ILE A 147 14.69 8.94 3.15
CA ILE A 147 13.94 10.08 3.69
C ILE A 147 13.98 10.15 5.23
N GLY A 148 14.94 9.45 5.84
CA GLY A 148 15.15 9.50 7.28
C GLY A 148 14.10 8.76 8.11
N LEU A 149 13.27 7.93 7.47
CA LEU A 149 12.30 7.03 8.11
C LEU A 149 12.89 5.64 8.34
N VAL A 150 12.18 4.84 9.09
CA VAL A 150 12.34 3.39 9.19
C VAL A 150 11.22 2.70 8.39
N ALA A 151 11.22 1.38 8.33
CA ALA A 151 10.12 0.64 7.72
C ALA A 151 8.79 0.96 8.43
N GLU A 152 7.72 0.98 7.65
CA GLU A 152 6.35 1.21 8.11
C GLU A 152 5.37 0.33 7.33
N GLY A 153 4.13 0.26 7.79
CA GLY A 153 3.09 -0.49 7.08
C GLY A 153 3.27 -1.99 7.11
N GLY A 154 3.97 -2.54 8.11
CA GLY A 154 4.29 -3.96 8.21
C GLY A 154 5.37 -4.41 7.21
N ALA A 155 6.06 -3.47 6.55
CA ALA A 155 7.01 -3.75 5.48
C ALA A 155 8.18 -4.63 5.93
N SER A 156 8.66 -4.44 7.17
CA SER A 156 9.78 -5.23 7.73
C SER A 156 9.47 -6.73 7.81
N ARG A 157 8.18 -7.11 7.76
CA ARG A 157 7.75 -8.51 7.68
C ARG A 157 7.20 -8.88 6.30
N ALA A 158 6.24 -8.12 5.79
CA ALA A 158 5.53 -8.46 4.56
C ALA A 158 6.46 -8.51 3.33
N LEU A 159 7.37 -7.54 3.19
CA LEU A 159 8.35 -7.56 2.09
C LEU A 159 9.37 -8.67 2.22
N VAL A 160 9.85 -8.95 3.45
CA VAL A 160 10.78 -10.06 3.68
C VAL A 160 10.13 -11.40 3.32
N GLN A 161 8.86 -11.58 3.68
CA GLN A 161 8.13 -12.80 3.38
C GLN A 161 7.96 -13.03 1.86
N ARG A 162 7.68 -11.95 1.10
CA ARG A 162 7.43 -12.07 -0.35
C ARG A 162 8.68 -12.04 -1.22
N LEU A 163 9.68 -11.24 -0.84
CA LEU A 163 10.90 -11.03 -1.64
C LEU A 163 12.07 -11.91 -1.20
N GLY A 164 11.95 -12.53 -0.03
CA GLY A 164 13.10 -13.08 0.66
C GLY A 164 14.00 -11.98 1.26
N PRO A 165 14.90 -12.35 2.22
CA PRO A 165 15.67 -11.35 2.96
C PRO A 165 16.60 -10.51 2.10
N ALA A 166 17.25 -11.09 1.08
CA ALA A 166 18.20 -10.37 0.24
C ALA A 166 17.53 -9.22 -0.53
N LYS A 167 16.43 -9.49 -1.24
CA LYS A 167 15.70 -8.47 -2.02
C LYS A 167 14.96 -7.48 -1.12
N ALA A 168 14.43 -7.93 0.01
CA ALA A 168 13.82 -7.04 0.99
C ALA A 168 14.84 -6.05 1.57
N ASN A 169 16.09 -6.48 1.83
CA ASN A 169 17.17 -5.59 2.28
C ASN A 169 17.54 -4.56 1.21
N GLU A 170 17.59 -4.94 -0.08
CA GLU A 170 17.79 -3.98 -1.17
C GLU A 170 16.66 -2.91 -1.18
N ALA A 171 15.41 -3.32 -1.04
CA ALA A 171 14.26 -2.41 -1.03
C ALA A 171 14.25 -1.51 0.22
N LEU A 172 14.35 -2.09 1.41
CA LEU A 172 14.11 -1.39 2.69
C LEU A 172 15.34 -0.62 3.18
N ILE A 173 16.54 -1.24 3.13
CA ILE A 173 17.76 -0.63 3.68
C ILE A 173 18.39 0.30 2.65
N MET A 174 18.51 -0.16 1.39
CA MET A 174 19.15 0.62 0.33
C MET A 174 18.21 1.61 -0.35
N SER A 175 16.90 1.56 -0.06
CA SER A 175 15.86 2.30 -0.80
C SER A 175 15.97 2.10 -2.32
N LYS A 176 16.34 0.89 -2.74
CA LYS A 176 16.50 0.54 -4.15
C LYS A 176 15.12 0.37 -4.81
N ARG A 177 15.01 0.89 -6.01
CA ARG A 177 13.87 0.61 -6.89
C ARG A 177 13.95 -0.82 -7.41
N LEU A 178 12.87 -1.59 -7.22
CA LEU A 178 12.72 -2.93 -7.79
C LEU A 178 11.71 -2.88 -8.94
N TRP A 179 12.17 -3.16 -10.15
CA TRP A 179 11.33 -3.13 -11.34
C TRP A 179 10.43 -4.37 -11.45
N ALA A 180 9.35 -4.28 -12.22
CA ALA A 180 8.38 -5.36 -12.40
C ALA A 180 9.04 -6.71 -12.73
N LYS A 181 10.06 -6.72 -13.61
CA LYS A 181 10.80 -7.96 -13.94
C LYS A 181 11.52 -8.55 -12.73
N GLU A 182 12.21 -7.71 -11.92
CA GLU A 182 12.87 -8.18 -10.69
C GLU A 182 11.86 -8.68 -9.65
N LEU A 183 10.70 -8.03 -9.56
CA LEU A 183 9.61 -8.41 -8.68
C LEU A 183 8.97 -9.75 -9.10
N LEU A 184 8.82 -9.98 -10.40
CA LEU A 184 8.34 -11.26 -10.95
C LEU A 184 9.32 -12.39 -10.67
N ASP A 185 10.62 -12.16 -10.95
CA ASP A 185 11.69 -13.14 -10.73
C ASP A 185 11.85 -13.51 -9.25
N ALA A 186 11.55 -12.58 -8.34
CA ALA A 186 11.54 -12.81 -6.89
C ALA A 186 10.25 -13.48 -6.37
N GLY A 187 9.25 -13.71 -7.21
CA GLY A 187 7.95 -14.26 -6.82
C GLY A 187 7.04 -13.26 -6.09
N TYR A 188 7.33 -11.95 -6.17
CA TYR A 188 6.49 -10.91 -5.62
C TYR A 188 5.23 -10.67 -6.46
N LEU A 189 5.36 -10.68 -7.79
CA LEU A 189 4.26 -10.60 -8.74
C LEU A 189 3.84 -11.99 -9.19
N ASN A 190 2.55 -12.14 -9.46
CA ASN A 190 1.99 -13.34 -10.08
C ASN A 190 2.19 -13.31 -11.60
N GLU A 191 1.98 -12.14 -12.23
CA GLU A 191 2.13 -11.99 -13.68
C GLU A 191 2.34 -10.52 -14.06
N ILE A 192 2.98 -10.30 -15.21
CA ILE A 192 3.09 -8.98 -15.86
C ILE A 192 2.22 -9.01 -17.11
N PHE A 193 1.24 -8.11 -17.18
CA PHE A 193 0.42 -7.90 -18.36
C PHE A 193 1.02 -6.78 -19.22
N ASP A 194 1.32 -7.08 -20.48
CA ASP A 194 2.03 -6.17 -21.38
C ASP A 194 1.08 -5.07 -21.91
N TYR A 195 0.97 -4.02 -21.12
CA TYR A 195 0.26 -2.79 -21.48
C TYR A 195 1.22 -1.60 -21.41
N PRO A 196 1.26 -0.74 -22.45
CA PRO A 196 2.09 0.44 -22.45
C PRO A 196 1.57 1.53 -21.48
N LYS A 197 2.41 2.53 -21.23
CA LYS A 197 2.02 3.69 -20.41
C LYS A 197 0.83 4.41 -21.04
N GLY A 198 -0.16 4.74 -20.21
CA GLY A 198 -1.39 5.42 -20.64
C GLY A 198 -2.57 4.49 -20.93
N GLU A 199 -2.34 3.18 -20.95
CA GLU A 199 -3.40 2.18 -21.13
C GLU A 199 -3.89 1.57 -19.82
N ASP A 200 -3.92 2.35 -18.75
CA ASP A 200 -4.35 1.89 -17.43
C ASP A 200 -5.79 1.36 -17.40
N ALA A 201 -6.67 1.88 -18.25
CA ALA A 201 -8.03 1.37 -18.37
C ALA A 201 -8.07 -0.06 -18.91
N ALA A 202 -7.34 -0.34 -20.01
CA ALA A 202 -7.25 -1.67 -20.59
C ALA A 202 -6.56 -2.66 -19.64
N PHE A 203 -5.51 -2.22 -18.93
CA PHE A 203 -4.86 -3.02 -17.90
C PHE A 203 -5.83 -3.39 -16.76
N ARG A 204 -6.65 -2.44 -16.28
CA ARG A 204 -7.65 -2.72 -15.22
C ARG A 204 -8.67 -3.76 -15.67
N GLU A 205 -9.19 -3.63 -16.88
CA GLU A 205 -10.11 -4.63 -17.43
C GLU A 205 -9.44 -6.00 -17.58
N ARG A 206 -8.14 -6.06 -17.95
CA ARG A 206 -7.40 -7.32 -18.00
C ARG A 206 -7.25 -7.96 -16.61
N VAL A 207 -7.00 -7.16 -15.57
CA VAL A 207 -6.95 -7.67 -14.18
C VAL A 207 -8.31 -8.22 -13.76
N LEU A 208 -9.40 -7.53 -14.06
CA LEU A 208 -10.75 -7.99 -13.72
C LEU A 208 -11.11 -9.27 -14.47
N LYS A 209 -10.71 -9.38 -15.74
CA LYS A 209 -10.88 -10.60 -16.52
C LYS A 209 -10.09 -11.78 -15.90
N GLU A 210 -8.85 -11.56 -15.45
CA GLU A 210 -8.05 -12.57 -14.77
C GLU A 210 -8.73 -13.04 -13.48
N VAL A 211 -9.30 -12.09 -12.71
CA VAL A 211 -10.07 -12.43 -11.50
C VAL A 211 -11.27 -13.28 -11.81
N ASP A 212 -12.04 -12.94 -12.86
CA ASP A 212 -13.20 -13.73 -13.29
C ASP A 212 -12.79 -15.15 -13.75
N GLU A 213 -11.74 -15.24 -14.55
CA GLU A 213 -11.23 -16.52 -15.07
C GLU A 213 -10.63 -17.42 -13.98
N ARG A 214 -9.96 -16.86 -12.96
CA ARG A 214 -9.22 -17.63 -11.94
C ARG A 214 -9.92 -17.76 -10.60
N LEU A 215 -10.77 -16.78 -10.24
CA LEU A 215 -11.44 -16.68 -8.93
C LEU A 215 -12.97 -16.58 -9.08
N GLY A 216 -13.49 -16.92 -10.28
CA GLY A 216 -14.90 -16.85 -10.64
C GLY A 216 -15.76 -17.94 -10.00
N ASP A 217 -17.01 -18.07 -10.49
CA ASP A 217 -18.05 -18.91 -9.91
C ASP A 217 -17.77 -20.44 -9.96
N HIS A 218 -16.78 -20.86 -10.75
CA HIS A 218 -16.32 -22.25 -10.76
C HIS A 218 -15.59 -22.67 -9.47
N LEU A 219 -15.22 -21.71 -8.60
CA LEU A 219 -14.63 -21.94 -7.29
C LEU A 219 -15.62 -21.64 -6.17
N ASN A 220 -15.61 -22.46 -5.13
CA ASN A 220 -16.42 -22.23 -3.93
C ASN A 220 -15.88 -21.03 -3.15
N GLY A 221 -16.70 -19.98 -2.97
CA GLY A 221 -16.28 -18.72 -2.34
C GLY A 221 -15.84 -18.86 -0.88
N GLU A 222 -16.58 -19.66 -0.08
CA GLU A 222 -16.23 -19.91 1.32
C GLU A 222 -14.90 -20.65 1.44
N SER A 223 -14.63 -21.58 0.50
CA SER A 223 -13.35 -22.28 0.45
C SER A 223 -12.19 -21.33 0.13
N LEU A 224 -12.36 -20.35 -0.78
CA LEU A 224 -11.35 -19.34 -1.07
C LEU A 224 -10.92 -18.58 0.17
N VAL A 225 -11.89 -18.00 0.90
CA VAL A 225 -11.60 -17.22 2.11
C VAL A 225 -11.14 -18.12 3.27
N GLY A 226 -11.63 -19.34 3.35
CA GLY A 226 -11.19 -20.34 4.32
C GLY A 226 -9.72 -20.71 4.14
N ILE A 227 -9.29 -20.99 2.90
CA ILE A 227 -7.89 -21.28 2.57
C ILE A 227 -6.99 -20.07 2.89
N LYS A 228 -7.39 -18.86 2.47
CA LYS A 228 -6.67 -17.64 2.82
C LYS A 228 -6.47 -17.51 4.33
N LYS A 229 -7.54 -17.71 5.10
CA LYS A 229 -7.49 -17.63 6.58
C LYS A 229 -6.45 -18.58 7.17
N LEU A 230 -6.38 -19.82 6.65
CA LEU A 230 -5.39 -20.81 7.09
C LEU A 230 -3.96 -20.40 6.74
N ILE A 231 -3.74 -19.90 5.52
CA ILE A 231 -2.43 -19.41 5.06
C ILE A 231 -1.95 -18.22 5.91
N ARG A 232 -2.84 -17.27 6.24
CA ARG A 232 -2.49 -16.04 6.96
C ARG A 232 -2.32 -16.22 8.46
N ARG A 233 -3.04 -17.17 9.06
CA ARG A 233 -3.11 -17.34 10.51
C ARG A 233 -1.74 -17.41 11.21
N PRO A 234 -0.73 -18.17 10.74
CA PRO A 234 0.56 -18.27 11.42
C PRO A 234 1.36 -16.97 11.45
N GLU A 235 1.10 -16.05 10.49
CA GLU A 235 1.87 -14.83 10.31
C GLU A 235 1.27 -13.60 11.00
N LEU A 236 -0.02 -13.62 11.35
CA LEU A 236 -0.73 -12.44 11.84
C LEU A 236 -0.11 -11.85 13.11
N GLU A 237 0.26 -12.68 14.07
CA GLU A 237 0.89 -12.22 15.32
C GLU A 237 2.25 -11.57 15.04
N THR A 238 3.06 -12.18 14.19
CA THR A 238 4.35 -11.64 13.77
C THR A 238 4.21 -10.30 13.04
N ILE A 239 3.21 -10.19 12.17
CA ILE A 239 2.93 -8.95 11.43
C ILE A 239 2.45 -7.84 12.37
N HIS A 240 1.53 -8.14 13.30
CA HIS A 240 1.04 -7.17 14.27
C HIS A 240 2.17 -6.65 15.17
N ASN A 241 3.02 -7.55 15.64
CA ASN A 241 4.17 -7.18 16.46
C ASN A 241 5.17 -6.33 15.69
N ALA A 242 5.50 -6.70 14.44
CA ALA A 242 6.36 -5.91 13.57
C ALA A 242 5.79 -4.50 13.34
N ASN A 243 4.49 -4.38 13.04
CA ASN A 243 3.83 -3.10 12.81
C ASN A 243 3.88 -2.18 14.04
N VAL A 244 3.67 -2.71 15.24
CA VAL A 244 3.79 -1.93 16.49
C VAL A 244 5.22 -1.38 16.64
N HIS A 245 6.25 -2.21 16.44
CA HIS A 245 7.64 -1.74 16.50
C HIS A 245 7.98 -0.69 15.45
N GLU A 246 7.50 -0.88 14.22
CA GLU A 246 7.70 0.07 13.11
C GLU A 246 7.11 1.45 13.43
N VAL A 247 5.85 1.51 13.88
CA VAL A 247 5.18 2.81 14.09
C VAL A 247 5.78 3.57 15.26
N PHE A 248 6.22 2.92 16.33
CA PHE A 248 6.89 3.61 17.44
C PHE A 248 8.32 4.04 17.08
N ALA A 249 9.05 3.24 16.29
CA ALA A 249 10.33 3.66 15.75
C ALA A 249 10.17 4.84 14.77
N GLY A 250 9.11 4.85 13.95
CA GLY A 250 8.75 5.98 13.09
C GLY A 250 8.36 7.23 13.88
N LEU A 251 7.59 7.08 14.96
CA LEU A 251 7.23 8.18 15.87
C LEU A 251 8.47 8.91 16.40
N ASP A 252 9.48 8.16 16.87
CA ASP A 252 10.75 8.71 17.34
C ASP A 252 11.45 9.56 16.26
N ARG A 253 11.41 9.11 14.99
CA ARG A 253 11.99 9.85 13.85
C ARG A 253 11.24 11.15 13.60
N PHE A 254 9.91 11.13 13.60
CA PHE A 254 9.08 12.32 13.40
C PHE A 254 9.20 13.32 14.53
N VAL A 255 9.22 12.88 15.79
CA VAL A 255 9.41 13.75 16.96
C VAL A 255 10.77 14.44 16.92
N LYS A 256 11.82 13.77 16.44
CA LYS A 256 13.16 14.33 16.24
C LYS A 256 13.28 15.24 15.00
N GLY A 257 12.24 15.38 14.20
CA GLY A 257 12.24 16.23 13.00
C GLY A 257 13.08 15.69 11.83
N ILE A 258 13.54 14.44 11.88
CA ILE A 258 14.47 13.87 10.90
C ILE A 258 13.83 13.78 9.51
N PRO A 259 12.62 13.20 9.33
CA PRO A 259 12.00 13.15 8.01
C PRO A 259 11.69 14.53 7.45
N GLN A 260 11.30 15.47 8.30
CA GLN A 260 11.00 16.86 7.91
C GLN A 260 12.24 17.53 7.29
N GLU A 261 13.40 17.34 7.89
CA GLU A 261 14.67 17.89 7.36
C GLU A 261 15.07 17.19 6.05
N GLU A 262 14.92 15.88 5.93
CA GLU A 262 15.20 15.17 4.69
C GLU A 262 14.24 15.60 3.55
N PHE A 263 12.97 15.81 3.84
CA PHE A 263 12.01 16.38 2.88
C PHE A 263 12.37 17.82 2.48
N ARG A 264 12.84 18.64 3.42
CA ARG A 264 13.34 19.98 3.11
C ARG A 264 14.50 19.93 2.12
N LYS A 265 15.50 19.08 2.37
CA LYS A 265 16.66 18.89 1.48
C LYS A 265 16.27 18.42 0.09
N LEU A 266 15.28 17.54 -0.03
CA LEU A 266 14.75 17.08 -1.32
C LEU A 266 14.04 18.22 -2.06
N ALA A 267 13.24 19.01 -1.34
CA ALA A 267 12.49 20.13 -1.93
C ALA A 267 13.40 21.28 -2.38
N SER A 268 14.51 21.54 -1.66
CA SER A 268 15.50 22.56 -2.02
C SER A 268 16.51 22.11 -3.09
N GLY A 269 16.52 20.80 -3.43
CA GLY A 269 17.51 20.23 -4.35
C GLY A 269 18.89 19.95 -3.75
N GLU A 270 19.07 20.22 -2.44
CA GLU A 270 20.30 19.86 -1.70
C GLU A 270 20.54 18.34 -1.70
N LYS A 271 19.47 17.56 -1.76
CA LYS A 271 19.50 16.12 -1.84
C LYS A 271 18.73 15.62 -3.05
N ARG A 272 19.24 14.60 -3.71
CA ARG A 272 18.51 13.87 -4.75
C ARG A 272 18.45 12.39 -4.37
N HIS A 273 17.34 11.73 -4.66
CA HIS A 273 17.29 10.28 -4.57
C HIS A 273 18.24 9.68 -5.60
N LYS A 274 19.15 8.83 -5.13
CA LYS A 274 19.92 7.93 -6.03
C LYS A 274 19.05 6.70 -6.23
N LEU A 275 18.23 6.74 -7.27
CA LEU A 275 17.25 5.68 -7.58
C LEU A 275 17.79 4.78 -8.69
#